data_bf89d77e8fda41b9550359e8644c22a7
#
_entry.id   bf89d77e8fda41b9550359e8644c22a7
#
_cell.length_a   1.000
_cell.length_b   1.000
_cell.length_c   1.000
_cell.angle_alpha   90.00
_cell.angle_beta   90.00
_cell.angle_gamma   90.00
#
_symmetry.space_group_name_H-M   'P 1'
#
loop_
_entity.id
_entity.type
_entity.pdbx_description
1 polymer ?
#
loop_
_entity_poly.entity_id
_entity_poly.type
_entity_poly.pdbx_seq_one_letter_code
_entity_poly.pdbx_strand_id
1 'polypeptide(L)'
;VADTQPVFEKILDSCQRLFATEQLGIFQVRDDGQVHVGAWRGHALEAVVKSFPKPLDQSATGLVLRDRRTLHIADAAAMTDMPPAVRAVHDLIGNFSIAWAPMLWEDRGVGSICGMRQPPKAFSDKELALLKTFADQAVIAIQNARLFNETKEALERQTATAEILKVISQSPTDVQPVLDAVAERAGLLCHADGSRIFLLEGDHLRSMTGYKQEDGSEAGRGELHPLLGTSVVGRAFI
;
A
#
# COMPACT_ATOMS: atom_id res chain seq x y z
N VAL A 1 -3.78 6.63 -2.76
CA VAL A 1 -3.39 5.90 -1.53
C VAL A 1 -3.20 6.95 -0.45
N ALA A 2 -3.99 6.87 0.67
CA ALA A 2 -3.76 7.77 1.80
C ALA A 2 -2.36 7.48 2.33
N ASP A 3 -1.57 8.55 2.43
CA ASP A 3 -0.18 8.47 2.82
C ASP A 3 -0.08 8.31 4.34
N THR A 4 0.43 7.17 4.81
CA THR A 4 0.73 6.94 6.23
C THR A 4 2.03 7.59 6.68
N GLN A 5 2.83 8.07 5.72
CA GLN A 5 4.16 8.63 5.98
C GLN A 5 4.15 9.77 7.00
N PRO A 6 3.26 10.79 6.92
CA PRO A 6 3.27 11.90 7.89
C PRO A 6 3.02 11.44 9.33
N VAL A 7 2.19 10.39 9.50
CA VAL A 7 1.89 9.84 10.83
C VAL A 7 3.09 9.07 11.39
N PHE A 8 3.75 8.26 10.54
CA PHE A 8 4.95 7.53 10.94
C PHE A 8 6.09 8.46 11.32
N GLU A 9 6.31 9.52 10.53
CA GLU A 9 7.29 10.54 10.83
C GLU A 9 7.05 11.16 12.24
N LYS A 10 5.79 11.53 12.52
CA LYS A 10 5.41 12.08 13.83
C LYS A 10 5.58 11.09 14.99
N ILE A 11 5.31 9.80 14.75
CA ILE A 11 5.56 8.74 15.73
C ILE A 11 7.07 8.62 15.99
N LEU A 12 7.90 8.55 14.95
CA LEU A 12 9.34 8.46 15.09
C LEU A 12 9.93 9.69 15.81
N ASP A 13 9.46 10.90 15.51
CA ASP A 13 9.89 12.13 16.21
C ASP A 13 9.55 12.08 17.71
N SER A 14 8.40 11.50 18.05
CA SER A 14 8.00 11.31 19.46
C SER A 14 8.86 10.25 20.14
N CYS A 15 9.12 9.13 19.47
CA CYS A 15 10.01 8.08 19.97
C CYS A 15 11.44 8.60 20.16
N GLN A 16 11.97 9.39 19.24
CA GLN A 16 13.31 9.96 19.32
C GLN A 16 13.50 10.80 20.58
N ARG A 17 12.53 11.65 20.87
CA ARG A 17 12.56 12.51 22.07
C ARG A 17 12.46 11.73 23.37
N LEU A 18 11.67 10.65 23.40
CA LEU A 18 11.37 9.90 24.62
C LEU A 18 12.40 8.82 24.93
N PHE A 19 12.98 8.20 23.90
CA PHE A 19 13.95 7.11 24.08
C PHE A 19 15.41 7.57 24.03
N ALA A 20 15.65 8.86 23.76
CA ALA A 20 16.99 9.40 23.58
C ALA A 20 17.85 8.53 22.63
N THR A 21 17.24 8.11 21.50
CA THR A 21 17.91 7.38 20.43
C THR A 21 17.53 7.93 19.08
N GLU A 22 18.48 7.96 18.17
CA GLU A 22 18.27 8.37 16.78
C GLU A 22 17.99 7.18 15.86
N GLN A 23 18.16 5.96 16.36
CA GLN A 23 17.98 4.73 15.57
C GLN A 23 16.58 4.17 15.79
N LEU A 24 15.66 4.47 14.90
CA LEU A 24 14.24 4.11 14.98
C LEU A 24 13.73 3.61 13.65
N GLY A 25 12.83 2.64 13.65
CA GLY A 25 12.25 2.11 12.42
C GLY A 25 10.82 1.65 12.60
N ILE A 26 10.00 1.90 11.56
CA ILE A 26 8.66 1.33 11.40
C ILE A 26 8.69 0.47 10.14
N PHE A 27 8.26 -0.78 10.28
CA PHE A 27 8.22 -1.77 9.23
C PHE A 27 6.80 -2.26 9.04
N GLN A 28 6.36 -2.41 7.79
CA GLN A 28 5.00 -2.82 7.44
C GLN A 28 5.01 -4.16 6.69
N VAL A 29 4.08 -5.02 7.02
CA VAL A 29 3.75 -6.18 6.19
C VAL A 29 2.74 -5.73 5.14
N ARG A 30 3.07 -5.92 3.85
CA ARG A 30 2.18 -5.59 2.73
C ARG A 30 1.48 -6.82 2.18
N ASP A 31 0.58 -6.60 1.24
CA ASP A 31 -0.23 -7.67 0.61
C ASP A 31 0.61 -8.68 -0.19
N ASP A 32 1.83 -8.32 -0.57
CA ASP A 32 2.82 -9.23 -1.17
C ASP A 32 3.45 -10.23 -0.17
N GLY A 33 3.05 -10.17 1.11
CA GLY A 33 3.59 -11.02 2.18
C GLY A 33 4.99 -10.63 2.63
N GLN A 34 5.53 -9.53 2.13
CA GLN A 34 6.86 -9.06 2.49
C GLN A 34 6.81 -7.92 3.50
N VAL A 35 7.92 -7.74 4.19
CA VAL A 35 8.16 -6.63 5.10
C VAL A 35 8.81 -5.49 4.32
N HIS A 36 8.17 -4.34 4.35
CA HIS A 36 8.66 -3.10 3.75
C HIS A 36 9.00 -2.07 4.82
N VAL A 37 9.90 -1.16 4.50
CA VAL A 37 10.20 -0.02 5.37
C VAL A 37 9.06 1.00 5.25
N GLY A 38 8.42 1.33 6.38
CA GLY A 38 7.42 2.38 6.45
C GLY A 38 8.06 3.75 6.68
N ALA A 39 8.90 3.85 7.73
CA ALA A 39 9.69 5.03 8.03
C ALA A 39 10.91 4.65 8.88
N TRP A 40 11.97 5.47 8.87
CA TRP A 40 13.15 5.22 9.68
C TRP A 40 13.90 6.50 10.00
N ARG A 41 14.73 6.41 11.07
CA ARG A 41 15.67 7.44 11.51
C ARG A 41 17.01 6.78 11.84
N GLY A 42 18.07 7.56 11.69
CA GLY A 42 19.41 7.18 12.10
C GLY A 42 20.23 6.46 11.04
N HIS A 43 21.51 6.77 11.02
CA HIS A 43 22.45 6.29 10.00
C HIS A 43 22.80 4.80 10.15
N ALA A 44 22.78 4.24 11.37
CA ALA A 44 23.08 2.82 11.57
C ALA A 44 22.00 1.92 10.94
N LEU A 45 20.74 2.36 10.88
CA LEU A 45 19.68 1.63 10.23
C LEU A 45 19.68 1.76 8.69
N GLU A 46 20.43 2.71 8.13
CA GLU A 46 20.46 2.91 6.67
C GLU A 46 20.90 1.65 5.92
N ALA A 47 21.92 0.95 6.42
CA ALA A 47 22.38 -0.29 5.83
C ALA A 47 21.34 -1.42 5.94
N VAL A 48 20.64 -1.48 7.09
CA VAL A 48 19.55 -2.44 7.33
C VAL A 48 18.39 -2.18 6.37
N VAL A 49 17.98 -0.93 6.23
CA VAL A 49 16.87 -0.49 5.36
C VAL A 49 17.10 -0.84 3.91
N LYS A 50 18.32 -0.72 3.40
CA LYS A 50 18.68 -1.10 2.02
C LYS A 50 18.47 -2.59 1.70
N SER A 51 18.34 -3.44 2.73
CA SER A 51 18.08 -4.87 2.55
C SER A 51 16.60 -5.23 2.45
N PHE A 52 15.70 -4.26 2.51
CA PHE A 52 14.26 -4.45 2.33
C PHE A 52 13.82 -4.12 0.88
N PRO A 53 12.71 -4.73 0.40
CA PRO A 53 11.78 -5.62 1.11
C PRO A 53 12.38 -6.99 1.42
N LYS A 54 11.87 -7.65 2.48
CA LYS A 54 12.27 -8.99 2.91
C LYS A 54 11.07 -9.88 3.17
N PRO A 55 11.17 -11.20 2.93
CA PRO A 55 10.20 -12.17 3.41
C PRO A 55 9.98 -12.04 4.93
N LEU A 56 8.73 -12.22 5.36
CA LEU A 56 8.36 -12.05 6.77
C LEU A 56 9.17 -12.98 7.69
N ASP A 57 9.35 -14.24 7.30
CA ASP A 57 10.07 -15.28 8.05
C ASP A 57 11.58 -15.03 8.16
N GLN A 58 12.14 -14.19 7.29
CA GLN A 58 13.56 -13.80 7.29
C GLN A 58 13.81 -12.46 7.98
N SER A 59 12.80 -11.87 8.59
CA SER A 59 12.88 -10.56 9.22
C SER A 59 12.68 -10.64 10.74
N ALA A 60 13.27 -9.67 11.48
CA ALA A 60 12.99 -9.53 12.91
C ALA A 60 11.52 -9.11 13.17
N THR A 61 10.87 -8.47 12.21
CA THR A 61 9.42 -8.24 12.25
C THR A 61 8.66 -9.56 12.35
N GLY A 62 9.05 -10.58 11.58
CA GLY A 62 8.44 -11.91 11.65
C GLY A 62 8.57 -12.56 13.03
N LEU A 63 9.69 -12.37 13.73
CA LEU A 63 9.88 -12.90 15.08
C LEU A 63 8.86 -12.30 16.06
N VAL A 64 8.74 -10.97 16.11
CA VAL A 64 7.84 -10.29 17.07
C VAL A 64 6.36 -10.49 16.73
N LEU A 65 6.01 -10.65 15.45
CA LEU A 65 4.65 -10.94 15.03
C LEU A 65 4.23 -12.38 15.37
N ARG A 66 5.12 -13.34 15.15
CA ARG A 66 4.90 -14.74 15.54
C ARG A 66 4.71 -14.90 17.04
N ASP A 67 5.59 -14.26 17.83
CA ASP A 67 5.60 -14.38 19.28
C ASP A 67 4.58 -13.43 19.95
N ARG A 68 4.00 -12.47 19.18
CA ARG A 68 3.00 -11.49 19.60
C ARG A 68 3.42 -10.68 20.83
N ARG A 69 4.72 -10.48 21.02
CA ARG A 69 5.30 -9.77 22.15
C ARG A 69 6.48 -8.91 21.73
N THR A 70 6.74 -7.88 22.54
CA THR A 70 7.92 -7.04 22.36
C THR A 70 9.18 -7.87 22.61
N LEU A 71 10.11 -7.84 21.65
CA LEU A 71 11.45 -8.40 21.79
C LEU A 71 12.36 -7.30 22.37
N HIS A 72 13.04 -7.60 23.46
CA HIS A 72 14.06 -6.74 24.04
C HIS A 72 15.40 -7.48 24.09
N ILE A 73 16.39 -6.93 23.45
CA ILE A 73 17.78 -7.39 23.48
C ILE A 73 18.61 -6.27 24.11
N ALA A 74 19.05 -6.51 25.34
CA ALA A 74 19.83 -5.52 26.12
C ALA A 74 21.25 -5.32 25.55
N ASP A 75 21.86 -6.41 25.04
CA ASP A 75 23.18 -6.44 24.42
C ASP A 75 23.21 -7.62 23.44
N ALA A 76 23.31 -7.32 22.15
CA ALA A 76 23.27 -8.37 21.11
C ALA A 76 24.45 -9.30 21.19
N ALA A 77 25.66 -8.81 21.47
CA ALA A 77 26.86 -9.62 21.59
C ALA A 77 26.85 -10.58 22.79
N ALA A 78 26.04 -10.30 23.81
CA ALA A 78 25.89 -11.16 25.00
C ALA A 78 24.90 -12.31 24.77
N MET A 79 24.21 -12.39 23.62
CA MET A 79 23.26 -13.46 23.32
C MET A 79 23.97 -14.78 23.03
N THR A 80 23.62 -15.83 23.75
CA THR A 80 24.14 -17.20 23.53
C THR A 80 23.52 -17.84 22.26
N ASP A 81 22.22 -17.59 22.04
CA ASP A 81 21.48 -18.07 20.87
C ASP A 81 20.80 -16.90 20.15
N MET A 82 21.54 -16.34 19.23
CA MET A 82 21.10 -15.17 18.46
C MET A 82 20.29 -15.62 17.24
N PRO A 83 19.01 -15.19 17.12
CA PRO A 83 18.19 -15.51 15.95
C PRO A 83 18.85 -15.05 14.65
N PRO A 84 18.74 -15.77 13.54
CA PRO A 84 19.39 -15.42 12.25
C PRO A 84 19.08 -14.00 11.78
N ALA A 85 17.84 -13.54 11.95
CA ALA A 85 17.45 -12.17 11.57
C ALA A 85 18.14 -11.09 12.42
N VAL A 86 18.40 -11.36 13.71
CA VAL A 86 19.14 -10.46 14.61
C VAL A 86 20.63 -10.50 14.28
N ARG A 87 21.15 -11.71 14.02
CA ARG A 87 22.56 -11.91 13.63
C ARG A 87 22.90 -11.14 12.34
N ALA A 88 22.03 -11.18 11.35
CA ALA A 88 22.24 -10.45 10.10
C ALA A 88 22.35 -8.92 10.33
N VAL A 89 21.60 -8.38 11.30
CA VAL A 89 21.73 -6.96 11.69
C VAL A 89 23.04 -6.74 12.43
N HIS A 90 23.39 -7.60 13.39
CA HIS A 90 24.63 -7.51 14.16
C HIS A 90 25.88 -7.56 13.25
N ASP A 91 25.89 -8.46 12.26
CA ASP A 91 27.02 -8.59 11.33
C ASP A 91 27.18 -7.34 10.45
N LEU A 92 26.08 -6.64 10.19
CA LEU A 92 26.06 -5.45 9.34
C LEU A 92 26.48 -4.17 10.05
N ILE A 93 26.04 -3.99 11.32
CA ILE A 93 26.20 -2.73 12.03
C ILE A 93 26.99 -2.84 13.35
N GLY A 94 27.43 -4.05 13.74
CA GLY A 94 28.11 -4.31 15.02
C GLY A 94 27.14 -4.46 16.21
N ASN A 95 27.67 -4.32 17.42
CA ASN A 95 26.91 -4.56 18.64
C ASN A 95 25.89 -3.43 18.94
N PHE A 96 24.72 -3.81 19.45
CA PHE A 96 23.62 -2.91 19.76
C PHE A 96 22.71 -3.45 20.88
N SER A 97 21.87 -2.57 21.44
CA SER A 97 20.65 -2.94 22.15
C SER A 97 19.44 -2.56 21.32
N ILE A 98 18.37 -3.35 21.37
CA ILE A 98 17.15 -3.10 20.59
C ILE A 98 15.89 -3.47 21.37
N ALA A 99 14.85 -2.65 21.23
CA ALA A 99 13.48 -2.96 21.58
C ALA A 99 12.64 -3.00 20.29
N TRP A 100 11.88 -4.07 20.09
CA TRP A 100 11.10 -4.30 18.88
C TRP A 100 9.67 -4.70 19.25
N ALA A 101 8.70 -3.84 18.98
CA ALA A 101 7.30 -4.06 19.31
C ALA A 101 6.48 -4.45 18.08
N PRO A 102 5.63 -5.50 18.17
CA PRO A 102 4.73 -5.87 17.10
C PRO A 102 3.62 -4.86 16.94
N MET A 103 3.21 -4.60 15.71
CA MET A 103 2.00 -3.89 15.34
C MET A 103 0.95 -4.92 14.95
N LEU A 104 -0.07 -5.07 15.80
CA LEU A 104 -1.12 -6.08 15.66
C LEU A 104 -2.47 -5.40 15.47
N TRP A 105 -3.21 -5.82 14.45
CA TRP A 105 -4.60 -5.44 14.23
C TRP A 105 -5.47 -6.69 14.33
N GLU A 106 -6.34 -6.75 15.35
CA GLU A 106 -7.07 -7.96 15.70
C GLU A 106 -6.10 -9.14 15.85
N ASP A 107 -6.23 -10.16 15.02
CA ASP A 107 -5.33 -11.32 15.03
C ASP A 107 -4.22 -11.27 13.95
N ARG A 108 -4.13 -10.20 13.17
CA ARG A 108 -3.16 -10.07 12.08
C ARG A 108 -1.98 -9.19 12.47
N GLY A 109 -0.78 -9.63 12.14
CA GLY A 109 0.41 -8.79 12.18
C GLY A 109 0.46 -7.85 11.00
N VAL A 110 0.47 -6.54 11.25
CA VAL A 110 0.53 -5.51 10.18
C VAL A 110 1.91 -4.87 10.06
N GLY A 111 2.81 -5.17 11.01
CA GLY A 111 4.16 -4.64 10.98
C GLY A 111 4.82 -4.63 12.35
N SER A 112 5.86 -3.81 12.50
CA SER A 112 6.57 -3.60 13.76
C SER A 112 7.19 -2.22 13.86
N ILE A 113 7.45 -1.77 15.09
CA ILE A 113 8.25 -0.58 15.39
C ILE A 113 9.45 -0.98 16.23
N CYS A 114 10.62 -0.41 15.98
CA CYS A 114 11.80 -0.65 16.77
C CYS A 114 12.51 0.64 17.18
N GLY A 115 13.20 0.56 18.34
CA GLY A 115 14.21 1.51 18.75
C GLY A 115 15.51 0.78 19.07
N MET A 116 16.64 1.30 18.59
CA MET A 116 17.95 0.70 18.77
C MET A 116 18.92 1.72 19.36
N ARG A 117 19.85 1.26 20.16
CA ARG A 117 20.95 2.07 20.72
C ARG A 117 22.30 1.46 20.39
N GLN A 118 23.19 2.33 20.00
CA GLN A 118 24.56 2.01 19.71
C GLN A 118 25.46 3.15 20.24
N PRO A 119 26.33 2.90 21.22
CA PRO A 119 26.62 1.63 21.90
C PRO A 119 25.42 1.04 22.65
N PRO A 120 25.46 -0.28 23.01
CA PRO A 120 24.36 -0.93 23.73
C PRO A 120 24.02 -0.25 25.05
N LYS A 121 22.73 0.00 25.24
CA LYS A 121 22.15 0.47 26.52
C LYS A 121 20.73 -0.07 26.60
N ALA A 122 20.47 -0.96 27.55
CA ALA A 122 19.17 -1.59 27.72
C ALA A 122 18.02 -0.58 27.81
N PHE A 123 16.87 -0.97 27.30
CA PHE A 123 15.62 -0.23 27.47
C PHE A 123 14.98 -0.63 28.80
N SER A 124 14.47 0.36 29.54
CA SER A 124 13.69 0.13 30.77
C SER A 124 12.29 -0.41 30.42
N ASP A 125 11.62 -1.04 31.39
CA ASP A 125 10.24 -1.52 31.26
C ASP A 125 9.27 -0.41 30.84
N LYS A 126 9.49 0.81 31.35
CA LYS A 126 8.70 1.99 30.98
C LYS A 126 8.87 2.35 29.50
N GLU A 127 10.09 2.27 28.98
CA GLU A 127 10.37 2.53 27.58
C GLU A 127 9.79 1.43 26.67
N LEU A 128 9.86 0.16 27.10
CA LEU A 128 9.25 -0.96 26.39
C LEU A 128 7.71 -0.84 26.31
N ALA A 129 7.07 -0.48 27.43
CA ALA A 129 5.63 -0.23 27.47
C ALA A 129 5.23 0.95 26.56
N LEU A 130 6.04 1.99 26.54
CA LEU A 130 5.81 3.16 25.70
C LEU A 130 5.99 2.83 24.21
N LEU A 131 7.01 2.03 23.85
CA LEU A 131 7.22 1.58 22.48
C LEU A 131 6.02 0.76 21.98
N LYS A 132 5.46 -0.11 22.84
CA LYS A 132 4.23 -0.83 22.54
C LYS A 132 3.07 0.12 22.27
N THR A 133 2.90 1.17 23.11
CA THR A 133 1.87 2.18 22.89
C THR A 133 2.02 2.87 21.51
N PHE A 134 3.24 3.19 21.09
CA PHE A 134 3.49 3.73 19.77
C PHE A 134 3.20 2.74 18.66
N ALA A 135 3.47 1.44 18.87
CA ALA A 135 3.08 0.40 17.92
C ALA A 135 1.54 0.37 17.74
N ASP A 136 0.78 0.42 18.84
CA ASP A 136 -0.68 0.45 18.82
C ASP A 136 -1.21 1.72 18.10
N GLN A 137 -0.58 2.88 18.30
CA GLN A 137 -0.92 4.12 17.58
C GLN A 137 -0.61 4.04 16.08
N ALA A 138 0.50 3.42 15.71
CA ALA A 138 0.84 3.21 14.30
C ALA A 138 -0.18 2.31 13.59
N VAL A 139 -0.66 1.27 14.29
CA VAL A 139 -1.74 0.40 13.78
C VAL A 139 -3.00 1.21 13.49
N ILE A 140 -3.44 2.05 14.43
CA ILE A 140 -4.63 2.91 14.25
C ILE A 140 -4.45 3.81 13.02
N ALA A 141 -3.26 4.39 12.85
CA ALA A 141 -2.98 5.24 11.70
C ALA A 141 -3.04 4.48 10.37
N ILE A 142 -2.48 3.27 10.30
CA ILE A 142 -2.54 2.40 9.12
C ILE A 142 -3.99 2.08 8.77
N GLN A 143 -4.79 1.68 9.77
CA GLN A 143 -6.19 1.32 9.55
C GLN A 143 -7.02 2.53 9.11
N ASN A 144 -6.83 3.69 9.72
CA ASN A 144 -7.51 4.91 9.32
C ASN A 144 -7.19 5.30 7.85
N ALA A 145 -5.93 5.19 7.45
CA ALA A 145 -5.52 5.45 6.07
C ALA A 145 -6.15 4.46 5.08
N ARG A 146 -6.20 3.18 5.46
CA ARG A 146 -6.85 2.14 4.65
C ARG A 146 -8.36 2.40 4.49
N LEU A 147 -9.07 2.62 5.59
CA LEU A 147 -10.50 2.90 5.58
C LEU A 147 -10.84 4.16 4.79
N PHE A 148 -10.01 5.20 4.89
CA PHE A 148 -10.17 6.40 4.10
C PHE A 148 -10.08 6.12 2.59
N ASN A 149 -9.09 5.33 2.16
CA ASN A 149 -8.94 4.95 0.75
C ASN A 149 -10.11 4.10 0.27
N GLU A 150 -10.50 3.07 1.03
CA GLU A 150 -11.64 2.19 0.70
C GLU A 150 -12.94 3.00 0.55
N THR A 151 -13.17 3.96 1.46
CA THR A 151 -14.34 4.84 1.42
C THR A 151 -14.31 5.76 0.20
N LYS A 152 -13.15 6.34 -0.11
CA LYS A 152 -12.98 7.20 -1.28
C LYS A 152 -13.25 6.44 -2.57
N GLU A 153 -12.65 5.26 -2.76
CA GLU A 153 -12.86 4.42 -3.93
C GLU A 153 -14.32 3.94 -4.05
N ALA A 154 -14.98 3.63 -2.94
CA ALA A 154 -16.40 3.27 -2.93
C ALA A 154 -17.28 4.45 -3.36
N LEU A 155 -16.98 5.66 -2.87
CA LEU A 155 -17.71 6.88 -3.24
C LEU A 155 -17.52 7.21 -4.73
N GLU A 156 -16.31 7.11 -5.25
CA GLU A 156 -16.01 7.35 -6.68
C GLU A 156 -16.80 6.36 -7.56
N ARG A 157 -16.81 5.07 -7.22
CA ARG A 157 -17.62 4.07 -7.93
C ARG A 157 -19.13 4.35 -7.85
N GLN A 158 -19.62 4.73 -6.68
CA GLN A 158 -21.04 5.05 -6.49
C GLN A 158 -21.45 6.29 -7.29
N THR A 159 -20.62 7.32 -7.29
CA THR A 159 -20.86 8.56 -8.06
C THR A 159 -20.91 8.25 -9.56
N ALA A 160 -19.92 7.52 -10.09
CA ALA A 160 -19.90 7.11 -11.49
C ALA A 160 -21.16 6.31 -11.89
N THR A 161 -21.58 5.37 -11.04
CA THR A 161 -22.80 4.58 -11.28
C THR A 161 -24.04 5.45 -11.28
N ALA A 162 -24.18 6.39 -10.32
CA ALA A 162 -25.33 7.29 -10.24
C ALA A 162 -25.43 8.22 -11.45
N GLU A 163 -24.30 8.71 -11.97
CA GLU A 163 -24.27 9.54 -13.18
C GLU A 163 -24.73 8.76 -14.41
N ILE A 164 -24.28 7.52 -14.60
CA ILE A 164 -24.72 6.64 -15.68
C ILE A 164 -26.24 6.39 -15.57
N LEU A 165 -26.73 6.03 -14.39
CA LEU A 165 -28.16 5.82 -14.16
C LEU A 165 -29.01 7.06 -14.45
N LYS A 166 -28.49 8.26 -14.11
CA LYS A 166 -29.14 9.53 -14.43
C LYS A 166 -29.27 9.72 -15.95
N VAL A 167 -28.22 9.44 -16.73
CA VAL A 167 -28.26 9.54 -18.20
C VAL A 167 -29.25 8.54 -18.79
N ILE A 168 -29.24 7.28 -18.31
CA ILE A 168 -30.23 6.26 -18.73
C ILE A 168 -31.68 6.73 -18.47
N SER A 169 -31.92 7.30 -17.28
CA SER A 169 -33.25 7.78 -16.89
C SER A 169 -33.74 8.96 -17.73
N GLN A 170 -32.84 9.80 -18.19
CA GLN A 170 -33.14 10.98 -19.00
C GLN A 170 -33.33 10.70 -20.50
N SER A 171 -32.86 9.54 -20.98
CA SER A 171 -32.92 9.17 -22.41
C SER A 171 -33.44 7.73 -22.59
N PRO A 172 -34.71 7.45 -22.25
CA PRO A 172 -35.24 6.08 -22.28
C PRO A 172 -35.34 5.44 -23.64
N THR A 173 -35.31 6.23 -24.72
CA THR A 173 -35.46 5.77 -26.12
C THR A 173 -34.19 5.92 -26.97
N ASP A 174 -33.21 6.68 -26.50
CA ASP A 174 -31.93 6.89 -27.18
C ASP A 174 -30.78 6.32 -26.35
N VAL A 175 -30.15 5.27 -26.81
CA VAL A 175 -29.03 4.61 -26.12
C VAL A 175 -27.72 5.36 -26.29
N GLN A 176 -27.65 6.30 -27.23
CA GLN A 176 -26.39 6.98 -27.54
C GLN A 176 -25.81 7.81 -26.37
N PRO A 177 -26.60 8.65 -25.66
CA PRO A 177 -26.09 9.41 -24.52
C PRO A 177 -25.55 8.49 -23.40
N VAL A 178 -26.11 7.29 -23.26
CA VAL A 178 -25.65 6.28 -22.29
C VAL A 178 -24.28 5.73 -22.71
N LEU A 179 -24.12 5.38 -23.96
CA LEU A 179 -22.86 4.87 -24.51
C LEU A 179 -21.76 5.92 -24.41
N ASP A 180 -22.07 7.18 -24.71
CA ASP A 180 -21.12 8.29 -24.60
C ASP A 180 -20.66 8.50 -23.16
N ALA A 181 -21.60 8.52 -22.20
CA ALA A 181 -21.28 8.64 -20.77
C ALA A 181 -20.44 7.46 -20.25
N VAL A 182 -20.76 6.22 -20.70
CA VAL A 182 -19.99 5.03 -20.32
C VAL A 182 -18.57 5.10 -20.88
N ALA A 183 -18.39 5.49 -22.14
CA ALA A 183 -17.07 5.62 -22.75
C ALA A 183 -16.23 6.67 -22.02
N GLU A 184 -16.77 7.86 -21.77
CA GLU A 184 -16.06 8.92 -21.04
C GLU A 184 -15.63 8.44 -19.66
N ARG A 185 -16.54 7.87 -18.88
CA ARG A 185 -16.25 7.42 -17.51
C ARG A 185 -15.25 6.27 -17.47
N ALA A 186 -15.34 5.32 -18.39
CA ALA A 186 -14.36 4.25 -18.51
C ALA A 186 -12.96 4.80 -18.79
N GLY A 187 -12.82 5.76 -19.71
CA GLY A 187 -11.55 6.42 -19.98
C GLY A 187 -10.96 7.09 -18.75
N LEU A 188 -11.76 7.89 -18.05
CA LEU A 188 -11.33 8.61 -16.85
C LEU A 188 -10.97 7.68 -15.69
N LEU A 189 -11.78 6.66 -15.39
CA LEU A 189 -11.53 5.71 -14.30
C LEU A 189 -10.30 4.83 -14.54
N CYS A 190 -10.05 4.48 -15.81
CA CYS A 190 -8.88 3.69 -16.18
C CYS A 190 -7.62 4.52 -16.39
N HIS A 191 -7.68 5.85 -16.24
CA HIS A 191 -6.59 6.78 -16.58
C HIS A 191 -6.06 6.53 -18.01
N ALA A 192 -6.96 6.22 -18.94
CA ALA A 192 -6.61 5.93 -20.31
C ALA A 192 -6.72 7.20 -21.18
N ASP A 193 -5.82 7.34 -22.15
CA ASP A 193 -5.83 8.47 -23.11
C ASP A 193 -7.10 8.50 -23.99
N GLY A 194 -7.85 7.41 -23.99
CA GLY A 194 -9.14 7.30 -24.64
C GLY A 194 -9.84 5.98 -24.38
N SER A 195 -11.12 5.95 -24.69
CA SER A 195 -11.96 4.74 -24.63
C SER A 195 -12.86 4.64 -25.85
N ARG A 196 -13.29 3.43 -26.19
CA ARG A 196 -14.18 3.22 -27.33
C ARG A 196 -15.12 2.04 -27.07
N ILE A 197 -16.39 2.19 -27.47
CA ILE A 197 -17.40 1.14 -27.40
C ILE A 197 -17.70 0.64 -28.79
N PHE A 198 -17.66 -0.67 -28.95
CA PHE A 198 -18.03 -1.37 -30.19
C PHE A 198 -19.20 -2.30 -29.92
N LEU A 199 -20.14 -2.36 -30.86
CA LEU A 199 -21.18 -3.37 -30.90
C LEU A 199 -20.91 -4.34 -32.06
N LEU A 200 -21.15 -5.63 -31.80
CA LEU A 200 -21.06 -6.67 -32.84
C LEU A 200 -22.29 -6.65 -33.73
N GLU A 201 -22.11 -6.45 -35.02
CA GLU A 201 -23.14 -6.52 -36.07
C GLU A 201 -22.73 -7.56 -37.13
N GLY A 202 -23.24 -8.77 -36.98
CA GLY A 202 -22.85 -9.87 -37.85
C GLY A 202 -21.39 -10.24 -37.72
N ASP A 203 -20.59 -10.05 -38.75
CA ASP A 203 -19.15 -10.29 -38.80
C ASP A 203 -18.31 -9.01 -38.71
N HIS A 204 -18.95 -7.89 -38.33
CA HIS A 204 -18.30 -6.59 -38.18
C HIS A 204 -18.56 -6.00 -36.79
N LEU A 205 -17.64 -5.14 -36.37
CA LEU A 205 -17.74 -4.33 -35.17
C LEU A 205 -18.08 -2.89 -35.58
N ARG A 206 -19.22 -2.38 -35.12
CA ARG A 206 -19.57 -0.97 -35.30
C ARG A 206 -19.07 -0.15 -34.11
N SER A 207 -18.26 0.88 -34.36
CA SER A 207 -17.90 1.87 -33.38
C SER A 207 -19.12 2.73 -33.01
N MET A 208 -19.61 2.59 -31.78
CA MET A 208 -20.78 3.33 -31.32
C MET A 208 -20.40 4.70 -30.78
N THR A 209 -19.29 4.78 -30.04
CA THR A 209 -18.77 6.01 -29.46
C THR A 209 -17.30 5.85 -29.09
N GLY A 210 -16.59 6.96 -28.89
CA GLY A 210 -15.23 6.99 -28.39
C GLY A 210 -14.97 8.32 -27.69
N TYR A 211 -14.16 8.26 -26.65
CA TYR A 211 -13.70 9.39 -25.88
C TYR A 211 -12.18 9.53 -26.01
N LYS A 212 -11.67 10.75 -26.22
CA LYS A 212 -10.25 11.08 -26.15
C LYS A 212 -10.03 12.14 -25.08
N GLN A 213 -9.04 11.91 -24.22
CA GLN A 213 -8.75 12.78 -23.08
C GLN A 213 -8.19 14.16 -23.50
N GLU A 214 -7.45 14.23 -24.63
CA GLU A 214 -6.80 15.47 -25.06
C GLU A 214 -7.77 16.59 -25.52
N ASP A 215 -8.90 16.21 -26.16
CA ASP A 215 -9.80 17.19 -26.77
C ASP A 215 -11.30 16.91 -26.53
N GLY A 216 -11.62 15.82 -25.81
CA GLY A 216 -13.01 15.39 -25.60
C GLY A 216 -13.73 14.97 -26.89
N SER A 217 -13.01 14.78 -28.01
CA SER A 217 -13.61 14.49 -29.31
C SER A 217 -14.13 13.08 -29.43
N GLU A 218 -15.27 12.92 -30.13
CA GLU A 218 -15.79 11.61 -30.53
C GLU A 218 -14.92 11.01 -31.65
N ALA A 219 -14.24 9.90 -31.37
CA ALA A 219 -13.39 9.25 -32.35
C ALA A 219 -14.13 8.14 -33.10
N GLY A 220 -14.30 8.29 -34.40
CA GLY A 220 -14.68 7.21 -35.32
C GLY A 220 -16.08 6.64 -35.12
N ARG A 221 -17.08 7.45 -34.74
CA ARG A 221 -18.48 7.02 -34.62
C ARG A 221 -19.02 6.48 -35.92
N GLY A 222 -19.66 5.33 -35.88
CA GLY A 222 -20.29 4.68 -37.02
C GLY A 222 -19.36 3.88 -37.93
N GLU A 223 -18.04 3.92 -37.71
CA GLU A 223 -17.06 3.13 -38.45
C GLU A 223 -17.29 1.62 -38.25
N LEU A 224 -17.29 0.87 -39.36
CA LEU A 224 -17.37 -0.59 -39.37
C LEU A 224 -15.96 -1.17 -39.47
N HIS A 225 -15.62 -2.03 -38.52
CA HIS A 225 -14.36 -2.75 -38.49
C HIS A 225 -14.62 -4.24 -38.67
N PRO A 226 -13.97 -4.93 -39.62
CA PRO A 226 -14.12 -6.37 -39.77
C PRO A 226 -13.63 -7.10 -38.51
N LEU A 227 -14.34 -8.16 -38.11
CA LEU A 227 -13.98 -9.02 -37.01
C LEU A 227 -12.77 -9.90 -37.40
N LEU A 228 -11.58 -9.31 -37.41
CA LEU A 228 -10.35 -10.01 -37.75
C LEU A 228 -9.57 -10.35 -36.44
N GLY A 229 -9.25 -11.64 -36.28
CA GLY A 229 -8.43 -12.10 -35.11
C GLY A 229 -7.05 -11.48 -35.02
N THR A 230 -6.62 -10.70 -36.02
CA THR A 230 -5.35 -9.95 -36.03
C THR A 230 -5.46 -8.53 -35.45
N SER A 231 -6.68 -7.98 -35.35
CA SER A 231 -6.88 -6.65 -34.77
C SER A 231 -7.00 -6.74 -33.25
N VAL A 232 -6.60 -5.66 -32.53
CA VAL A 232 -6.72 -5.59 -31.05
C VAL A 232 -8.17 -5.79 -30.62
N VAL A 233 -9.12 -5.17 -31.33
CA VAL A 233 -10.56 -5.24 -31.03
C VAL A 233 -11.11 -6.62 -31.37
N GLY A 234 -10.74 -7.20 -32.53
CA GLY A 234 -11.17 -8.54 -32.94
C GLY A 234 -10.70 -9.64 -31.99
N ARG A 235 -9.50 -9.51 -31.39
CA ARG A 235 -8.98 -10.47 -30.39
C ARG A 235 -9.73 -10.44 -29.06
N ALA A 236 -10.40 -9.37 -28.72
CA ALA A 236 -11.21 -9.28 -27.52
C ALA A 236 -12.56 -10.02 -27.63
N PHE A 237 -12.98 -10.42 -28.87
CA PHE A 237 -14.26 -11.09 -29.15
C PHE A 237 -14.10 -12.58 -29.53
N ILE A 238 -12.90 -13.06 -29.78
CA ILE A 238 -12.57 -14.46 -30.07
C ILE A 238 -11.94 -15.11 -28.80
#